data_608aef1e55e0f5688590e69b49fba77a
#
_entry.id   608aef1e55e0f5688590e69b49fba77a
#
_cell.length_a   1.000
_cell.length_b   1.000
_cell.length_c   1.000
_cell.angle_alpha   90.00
_cell.angle_beta   90.00
_cell.angle_gamma   90.00
#
_symmetry.space_group_name_H-M   'P 1'
#
loop_
_entity.id
_entity.type
_entity.pdbx_description
1 polymer ?
#
loop_
_entity_poly.entity_id
_entity_poly.type
_entity_poly.pdbx_seq_one_letter_code
_entity_poly.pdbx_strand_id
1 'polypeptide(L)'
;MTASALPVVECDQVHAGLVVSDIPAAIDFYTKKLGFKLAFTWGGDPPAFAGVNLGKVQMFLRKGTPDPKGCFVTFLVGDADQLYEFHRASGVEITEAIDDRDYGIRDYGVRDLNGYHLSFGHHLLNDGPQIKIERVDVPVRLEKRLAALLQDLAKHKRMSVNSCLEETMLHTNDGVGPHTQTTLHYIQELKKKHGIDYDSHASYRFVE
;
A
#
# COMPACT_ATOMS: atom_id res chain seq x y z
N MET A 1 -14.15 -33.41 26.60
CA MET A 1 -13.41 -32.19 26.97
C MET A 1 -14.05 -31.06 26.17
N THR A 2 -14.84 -30.22 26.80
CA THR A 2 -15.45 -29.05 26.16
C THR A 2 -14.34 -27.99 25.95
N ALA A 3 -14.07 -27.65 24.70
CA ALA A 3 -13.17 -26.54 24.41
C ALA A 3 -13.72 -25.27 25.08
N SER A 4 -12.93 -24.68 25.96
CA SER A 4 -13.27 -23.38 26.56
C SER A 4 -13.37 -22.34 25.44
N ALA A 5 -14.48 -21.61 25.39
CA ALA A 5 -14.62 -20.51 24.46
C ALA A 5 -13.50 -19.49 24.71
N LEU A 6 -12.87 -19.01 23.64
CA LEU A 6 -11.87 -17.94 23.75
C LEU A 6 -12.52 -16.68 24.34
N PRO A 7 -11.84 -15.97 25.24
CA PRO A 7 -12.34 -14.70 25.74
C PRO A 7 -12.47 -13.68 24.60
N VAL A 8 -13.52 -12.88 24.64
CA VAL A 8 -13.64 -11.72 23.77
C VAL A 8 -12.64 -10.68 24.28
N VAL A 9 -11.67 -10.32 23.44
CA VAL A 9 -10.64 -9.32 23.75
C VAL A 9 -10.87 -8.12 22.87
N GLU A 10 -11.10 -6.95 23.46
CA GLU A 10 -11.05 -5.68 22.78
C GLU A 10 -9.61 -5.17 22.82
N CYS A 11 -9.06 -4.84 21.63
CA CYS A 11 -7.72 -4.27 21.49
C CYS A 11 -7.84 -2.91 20.80
N ASP A 12 -7.59 -1.85 21.55
CA ASP A 12 -7.76 -0.47 21.07
C ASP A 12 -6.60 0.01 20.20
N GLN A 13 -5.37 -0.42 20.48
CA GLN A 13 -4.17 0.08 19.82
C GLN A 13 -3.06 -0.96 19.79
N VAL A 14 -2.21 -0.84 18.78
CA VAL A 14 -0.91 -1.50 18.71
C VAL A 14 0.15 -0.43 18.43
N HIS A 15 1.27 -0.51 19.11
CA HIS A 15 2.39 0.41 18.89
C HIS A 15 3.59 -0.35 18.35
N ALA A 16 4.12 0.09 17.21
CA ALA A 16 5.42 -0.37 16.75
C ALA A 16 6.53 0.19 17.67
N GLY A 17 7.50 -0.63 18.01
CA GLY A 17 8.63 -0.23 18.83
C GLY A 17 9.95 -0.55 18.15
N LEU A 18 10.85 0.44 18.02
CA LEU A 18 12.17 0.28 17.45
C LEU A 18 13.24 0.46 18.53
N VAL A 19 14.27 -0.36 18.47
CA VAL A 19 15.47 -0.21 19.32
C VAL A 19 16.45 0.70 18.60
N VAL A 20 16.85 1.80 19.24
CA VAL A 20 17.75 2.80 18.66
C VAL A 20 19.00 2.98 19.51
N SER A 21 20.12 3.27 18.89
CA SER A 21 21.41 3.43 19.59
C SER A 21 21.48 4.71 20.43
N ASP A 22 20.76 5.77 20.01
CA ASP A 22 20.75 7.07 20.67
C ASP A 22 19.35 7.68 20.56
N ILE A 23 18.70 7.94 21.71
CA ILE A 23 17.33 8.46 21.74
C ILE A 23 17.27 9.93 21.28
N PRO A 24 18.11 10.86 21.74
CA PRO A 24 18.13 12.23 21.24
C PRO A 24 18.32 12.31 19.72
N ALA A 25 19.29 11.60 19.18
CA ALA A 25 19.54 11.57 17.74
C ALA A 25 18.34 10.97 16.95
N ALA A 26 17.71 9.93 17.50
CA ALA A 26 16.50 9.35 16.90
C ALA A 26 15.33 10.35 16.94
N ILE A 27 15.07 11.01 18.07
CA ILE A 27 14.05 12.05 18.17
C ILE A 27 14.27 13.14 17.10
N ASP A 28 15.50 13.62 16.97
CA ASP A 28 15.84 14.63 15.97
C ASP A 28 15.60 14.15 14.53
N PHE A 29 16.00 12.93 14.22
CA PHE A 29 15.75 12.34 12.90
C PHE A 29 14.26 12.20 12.60
N TYR A 30 13.51 11.57 13.50
CA TYR A 30 12.08 11.34 13.30
C TYR A 30 11.29 12.63 13.24
N THR A 31 11.63 13.63 14.08
CA THR A 31 10.87 14.88 14.10
C THR A 31 11.27 15.87 13.01
N LYS A 32 12.56 16.03 12.73
CA LYS A 32 13.06 17.03 11.77
C LYS A 32 13.08 16.53 10.34
N LYS A 33 13.30 15.21 10.13
CA LYS A 33 13.44 14.64 8.79
C LYS A 33 12.24 13.82 8.33
N LEU A 34 11.58 13.08 9.24
CA LEU A 34 10.44 12.24 8.89
C LEU A 34 9.07 12.87 9.19
N GLY A 35 9.02 14.08 9.79
CA GLY A 35 7.77 14.79 10.03
C GLY A 35 6.94 14.30 11.22
N PHE A 36 7.50 13.44 12.06
CA PHE A 36 6.87 13.03 13.31
C PHE A 36 6.84 14.17 14.33
N LYS A 37 6.02 14.03 15.37
CA LYS A 37 6.00 14.91 16.54
C LYS A 37 6.44 14.12 17.76
N LEU A 38 7.29 14.72 18.59
CA LEU A 38 7.63 14.14 19.89
C LEU A 38 6.38 14.15 20.77
N ALA A 39 6.02 12.99 21.31
CA ALA A 39 4.90 12.84 22.23
C ALA A 39 5.37 12.92 23.69
N PHE A 40 6.39 12.15 24.03
CA PHE A 40 6.98 12.13 25.37
C PHE A 40 8.39 11.52 25.35
N THR A 41 9.12 11.74 26.44
CA THR A 41 10.37 11.04 26.77
C THR A 41 10.30 10.46 28.17
N TRP A 42 11.08 9.41 28.42
CA TRP A 42 11.15 8.75 29.72
C TRP A 42 12.54 8.15 29.97
N GLY A 43 12.91 8.00 31.26
CA GLY A 43 14.11 7.25 31.67
C GLY A 43 15.39 8.08 31.81
N GLY A 44 15.26 9.33 32.26
CA GLY A 44 16.42 10.17 32.64
C GLY A 44 16.83 11.21 31.61
N ASP A 45 18.03 11.74 31.78
CA ASP A 45 18.70 12.68 30.88
C ASP A 45 20.13 12.18 30.61
N PRO A 46 20.47 11.72 29.40
CA PRO A 46 19.57 11.58 28.23
C PRO A 46 18.49 10.50 28.42
N PRO A 47 17.31 10.62 27.76
CA PRO A 47 16.21 9.66 27.90
C PRO A 47 16.58 8.28 27.36
N ALA A 48 15.99 7.24 27.96
CA ALA A 48 16.13 5.84 27.51
C ALA A 48 14.97 5.36 26.65
N PHE A 49 13.88 6.14 26.59
CA PHE A 49 12.65 5.80 25.85
C PHE A 49 11.97 7.07 25.36
N ALA A 50 11.34 7.01 24.19
CA ALA A 50 10.54 8.10 23.63
C ALA A 50 9.33 7.57 22.86
N GLY A 51 8.24 8.35 22.86
CA GLY A 51 7.12 8.18 21.95
C GLY A 51 7.13 9.28 20.88
N VAL A 52 6.95 8.89 19.62
CA VAL A 52 6.82 9.81 18.48
C VAL A 52 5.53 9.50 17.71
N ASN A 53 4.86 10.55 17.23
CA ASN A 53 3.57 10.45 16.53
C ASN A 53 3.68 10.91 15.09
N LEU A 54 3.14 10.13 14.15
CA LEU A 54 2.80 10.56 12.79
C LEU A 54 1.27 10.58 12.66
N GLY A 55 0.67 11.76 12.60
CA GLY A 55 -0.78 11.89 12.69
C GLY A 55 -1.32 11.30 14.00
N LYS A 56 -2.20 10.30 13.89
CA LYS A 56 -2.80 9.59 15.04
C LYS A 56 -2.00 8.34 15.47
N VAL A 57 -1.02 7.94 14.67
CA VAL A 57 -0.23 6.73 14.95
C VAL A 57 0.95 7.08 15.85
N GLN A 58 1.10 6.32 16.93
CA GLN A 58 2.24 6.43 17.84
C GLN A 58 3.20 5.27 17.64
N MET A 59 4.50 5.58 17.68
CA MET A 59 5.59 4.62 17.65
C MET A 59 6.54 4.89 18.82
N PHE A 60 7.18 3.82 19.31
CA PHE A 60 8.10 3.89 20.43
C PHE A 60 9.56 3.71 19.99
N LEU A 61 10.43 4.48 20.60
CA LEU A 61 11.88 4.40 20.46
C LEU A 61 12.47 3.99 21.81
N ARG A 62 13.19 2.87 21.87
CA ARG A 62 13.84 2.37 23.07
C ARG A 62 15.35 2.31 22.87
N LYS A 63 16.10 2.82 23.81
CA LYS A 63 17.58 2.74 23.78
C LYS A 63 18.05 1.30 23.85
N GLY A 64 19.01 0.94 22.99
CA GLY A 64 19.64 -0.37 22.96
C GLY A 64 20.51 -0.55 21.72
N THR A 65 20.87 -1.79 21.42
CA THR A 65 21.55 -2.15 20.18
C THR A 65 20.53 -2.38 19.08
N PRO A 66 20.50 -1.60 17.99
CA PRO A 66 19.58 -1.79 16.89
C PRO A 66 19.81 -3.13 16.20
N ASP A 67 18.71 -3.81 15.84
CA ASP A 67 18.73 -4.97 14.95
C ASP A 67 17.65 -4.78 13.86
N PRO A 68 18.01 -4.16 12.73
CA PRO A 68 17.06 -3.87 11.66
C PRO A 68 16.71 -5.09 10.80
N LYS A 69 17.36 -6.23 10.99
CA LYS A 69 17.14 -7.43 10.17
C LYS A 69 15.73 -7.96 10.34
N GLY A 70 15.01 -8.07 9.22
CA GLY A 70 13.64 -8.59 9.19
C GLY A 70 12.60 -7.68 9.85
N CYS A 71 12.98 -6.47 10.28
CA CYS A 71 12.05 -5.48 10.81
C CYS A 71 11.74 -4.42 9.74
N PHE A 72 10.47 -4.27 9.43
CA PHE A 72 9.96 -3.17 8.61
C PHE A 72 8.68 -2.62 9.24
N VAL A 73 8.42 -1.34 9.03
CA VAL A 73 7.21 -0.67 9.49
C VAL A 73 6.61 0.10 8.33
N THR A 74 5.33 -0.14 8.05
CA THR A 74 4.59 0.55 7.00
C THR A 74 3.60 1.52 7.63
N PHE A 75 3.62 2.76 7.15
CA PHE A 75 2.68 3.81 7.52
C PHE A 75 1.73 4.08 6.35
N LEU A 76 0.44 3.92 6.57
CA LEU A 76 -0.57 4.41 5.63
C LEU A 76 -0.85 5.88 5.96
N VAL A 77 -0.56 6.74 5.00
CA VAL A 77 -0.66 8.21 5.12
C VAL A 77 -1.69 8.74 4.13
N GLY A 78 -2.13 9.99 4.32
CA GLY A 78 -3.14 10.58 3.43
C GLY A 78 -2.57 10.96 2.05
N ASP A 79 -1.30 11.36 1.99
CA ASP A 79 -0.63 11.79 0.76
C ASP A 79 0.84 11.36 0.83
N ALA A 80 1.16 10.27 0.14
CA ALA A 80 2.51 9.72 0.10
C ALA A 80 3.44 10.55 -0.80
N ASP A 81 2.91 11.19 -1.86
CA ASP A 81 3.71 12.02 -2.76
C ASP A 81 4.23 13.26 -2.06
N GLN A 82 3.37 13.97 -1.32
CA GLN A 82 3.77 15.13 -0.54
C GLN A 82 4.82 14.77 0.52
N LEU A 83 4.63 13.64 1.21
CA LEU A 83 5.55 13.19 2.24
C LEU A 83 6.89 12.72 1.63
N TYR A 84 6.86 12.07 0.46
CA TYR A 84 8.04 11.69 -0.30
C TYR A 84 8.92 12.89 -0.65
N GLU A 85 8.32 13.96 -1.20
CA GLU A 85 9.07 15.18 -1.52
C GLU A 85 9.65 15.85 -0.28
N PHE A 86 8.91 15.85 0.84
CA PHE A 86 9.42 16.35 2.12
C PHE A 86 10.62 15.53 2.61
N HIS A 87 10.56 14.19 2.57
CA HIS A 87 11.66 13.32 2.99
C HIS A 87 12.89 13.51 2.09
N ARG A 88 12.71 13.62 0.78
CA ARG A 88 13.79 13.93 -0.17
C ARG A 88 14.46 15.27 0.15
N ALA A 89 13.68 16.31 0.34
CA ALA A 89 14.17 17.65 0.69
C ALA A 89 14.91 17.67 2.04
N SER A 90 14.48 16.82 2.98
CA SER A 90 15.10 16.66 4.31
C SER A 90 16.36 15.79 4.28
N GLY A 91 16.77 15.25 3.12
CA GLY A 91 17.95 14.41 2.97
C GLY A 91 17.82 13.04 3.65
N VAL A 92 16.61 12.47 3.64
CA VAL A 92 16.37 11.09 4.06
C VAL A 92 16.84 10.13 2.98
N GLU A 93 17.48 9.01 3.36
CA GLU A 93 17.85 7.96 2.42
C GLU A 93 16.60 7.27 1.88
N ILE A 94 16.29 7.49 0.60
CA ILE A 94 15.22 6.79 -0.11
C ILE A 94 15.78 5.45 -0.59
N THR A 95 15.25 4.34 -0.09
CA THR A 95 15.65 2.98 -0.48
C THR A 95 14.85 2.44 -1.65
N GLU A 96 13.60 2.88 -1.76
CA GLU A 96 12.69 2.57 -2.87
C GLU A 96 11.98 3.86 -3.30
N ALA A 97 12.06 4.19 -4.58
CA ALA A 97 11.35 5.35 -5.12
C ALA A 97 9.84 5.15 -5.02
N ILE A 98 9.11 6.27 -4.93
CA ILE A 98 7.65 6.23 -4.92
C ILE A 98 7.12 5.66 -6.24
N ASP A 99 6.23 4.69 -6.14
CA ASP A 99 5.60 4.04 -7.28
C ASP A 99 4.28 3.40 -6.88
N ASP A 100 3.44 3.11 -7.88
CA ASP A 100 2.20 2.37 -7.73
C ASP A 100 2.51 0.88 -7.61
N ARG A 101 2.06 0.25 -6.53
CA ARG A 101 2.34 -1.16 -6.26
C ARG A 101 1.17 -2.05 -6.64
N ASP A 102 1.50 -3.28 -6.99
CA ASP A 102 0.58 -4.34 -7.37
C ASP A 102 -0.51 -4.63 -6.35
N TYR A 103 -0.23 -4.31 -5.08
CA TYR A 103 -1.16 -4.49 -3.97
C TYR A 103 -2.08 -3.27 -3.74
N GLY A 104 -2.14 -2.33 -4.70
CA GLY A 104 -3.07 -1.20 -4.68
C GLY A 104 -2.69 -0.07 -3.72
N ILE A 105 -1.40 0.05 -3.43
CA ILE A 105 -0.84 1.14 -2.61
C ILE A 105 0.23 1.85 -3.44
N ARG A 106 0.23 3.17 -3.38
CA ARG A 106 1.33 4.00 -3.84
C ARG A 106 2.24 4.27 -2.66
N ASP A 107 3.46 3.74 -2.70
CA ASP A 107 4.39 3.81 -1.58
C ASP A 107 5.84 4.00 -2.01
N TYR A 108 6.67 4.29 -1.02
CA TYR A 108 8.12 4.37 -1.11
C TYR A 108 8.77 3.88 0.17
N GLY A 109 10.04 3.52 0.09
CA GLY A 109 10.85 3.07 1.22
C GLY A 109 11.91 4.08 1.62
N VAL A 110 12.16 4.19 2.91
CA VAL A 110 13.28 4.96 3.47
C VAL A 110 14.06 4.13 4.47
N ARG A 111 15.32 4.50 4.68
CA ARG A 111 16.15 3.96 5.75
C ARG A 111 16.30 4.99 6.86
N ASP A 112 16.03 4.58 8.10
CA ASP A 112 16.31 5.45 9.25
C ASP A 112 17.79 5.41 9.65
N LEU A 113 18.16 6.25 10.63
CA LEU A 113 19.56 6.36 11.11
C LEU A 113 20.09 5.09 11.77
N ASN A 114 19.24 4.12 12.13
CA ASN A 114 19.63 2.84 12.73
C ASN A 114 19.55 1.68 11.75
N GLY A 115 19.22 1.96 10.47
CA GLY A 115 19.13 0.99 9.41
C GLY A 115 17.75 0.33 9.24
N TYR A 116 16.74 0.74 9.98
CA TYR A 116 15.38 0.21 9.82
C TYR A 116 14.76 0.65 8.51
N HIS A 117 14.05 -0.27 7.89
CA HIS A 117 13.27 0.01 6.70
C HIS A 117 11.86 0.50 7.11
N LEU A 118 11.53 1.71 6.69
CA LEU A 118 10.21 2.31 6.89
C LEU A 118 9.57 2.56 5.52
N SER A 119 8.34 2.14 5.36
CA SER A 119 7.54 2.38 4.15
C SER A 119 6.43 3.38 4.46
N PHE A 120 6.15 4.28 3.52
CA PHE A 120 5.07 5.25 3.60
C PHE A 120 4.25 5.18 2.32
N GLY A 121 2.94 4.96 2.45
CA GLY A 121 2.07 4.81 1.29
C GLY A 121 0.64 5.23 1.54
N HIS A 122 -0.13 5.35 0.46
CA HIS A 122 -1.57 5.55 0.50
C HIS A 122 -2.27 4.59 -0.48
N HIS A 123 -3.55 4.31 -0.20
CA HIS A 123 -4.33 3.46 -1.07
C HIS A 123 -4.67 4.18 -2.38
N LEU A 124 -4.37 3.56 -3.53
CA LEU A 124 -4.69 4.08 -4.86
C LEU A 124 -6.19 4.16 -5.14
N LEU A 125 -6.99 3.33 -4.46
CA LEU A 125 -8.40 3.14 -4.80
C LEU A 125 -9.39 3.99 -3.98
N ASN A 126 -8.94 4.85 -3.07
CA ASN A 126 -9.83 5.59 -2.17
C ASN A 126 -9.44 7.07 -1.92
N ASP A 127 -8.58 7.66 -2.72
CA ASP A 127 -8.04 9.01 -2.49
C ASP A 127 -8.87 10.10 -3.14
N GLY A 128 -10.08 10.24 -2.72
CA GLY A 128 -10.90 11.35 -3.17
C GLY A 128 -12.27 11.37 -2.53
N PRO A 129 -12.99 12.50 -2.64
CA PRO A 129 -14.37 12.56 -2.24
C PRO A 129 -15.19 11.57 -3.09
N GLN A 130 -16.16 10.92 -2.47
CA GLN A 130 -17.07 10.03 -3.20
C GLN A 130 -17.73 10.79 -4.36
N ILE A 131 -17.59 10.27 -5.56
CA ILE A 131 -18.21 10.81 -6.76
C ILE A 131 -19.58 10.15 -6.93
N LYS A 132 -20.64 10.95 -6.91
CA LYS A 132 -21.99 10.48 -7.24
C LYS A 132 -22.06 10.26 -8.75
N ILE A 133 -22.37 9.06 -9.16
CA ILE A 133 -22.53 8.69 -10.56
C ILE A 133 -23.93 8.11 -10.80
N GLU A 134 -24.40 8.25 -12.02
CA GLU A 134 -25.58 7.55 -12.54
C GLU A 134 -25.10 6.43 -13.47
N ARG A 135 -25.66 5.22 -13.33
CA ARG A 135 -25.33 4.08 -14.19
C ARG A 135 -26.50 3.77 -15.10
N VAL A 136 -26.16 3.42 -16.33
CA VAL A 136 -27.11 2.94 -17.33
C VAL A 136 -26.73 1.53 -17.75
N ASP A 137 -27.72 0.71 -18.09
CA ASP A 137 -27.48 -0.63 -18.62
C ASP A 137 -27.11 -0.54 -20.11
N VAL A 138 -25.93 -1.04 -20.44
CA VAL A 138 -25.44 -1.15 -21.80
C VAL A 138 -25.30 -2.64 -22.14
N PRO A 139 -26.07 -3.19 -23.08
CA PRO A 139 -25.91 -4.58 -23.48
C PRO A 139 -24.60 -4.77 -24.24
N VAL A 140 -23.70 -5.61 -23.70
CA VAL A 140 -22.42 -5.95 -24.33
C VAL A 140 -22.38 -7.45 -24.64
N ARG A 141 -21.94 -7.79 -25.87
CA ARG A 141 -21.59 -9.16 -26.25
C ARG A 141 -20.07 -9.29 -26.29
N LEU A 142 -19.55 -10.21 -25.51
CA LEU A 142 -18.12 -10.49 -25.45
C LEU A 142 -17.83 -11.90 -25.97
N GLU A 143 -16.63 -12.08 -26.51
CA GLU A 143 -16.12 -13.41 -26.78
C GLU A 143 -16.15 -14.24 -25.50
N LYS A 144 -16.61 -15.49 -25.61
CA LYS A 144 -16.92 -16.36 -24.45
C LYS A 144 -15.75 -16.51 -23.47
N ARG A 145 -14.53 -16.69 -23.98
CA ARG A 145 -13.34 -16.89 -23.16
C ARG A 145 -12.90 -15.59 -22.48
N LEU A 146 -13.04 -14.45 -23.16
CA LEU A 146 -12.81 -13.13 -22.56
C LEU A 146 -13.81 -12.82 -21.46
N ALA A 147 -15.08 -13.17 -21.64
CA ALA A 147 -16.09 -13.00 -20.60
C ALA A 147 -15.75 -13.84 -19.36
N ALA A 148 -15.29 -15.07 -19.51
CA ALA A 148 -14.86 -15.92 -18.41
C ALA A 148 -13.59 -15.38 -17.71
N LEU A 149 -12.63 -14.91 -18.49
CA LEU A 149 -11.42 -14.25 -17.94
C LEU A 149 -11.80 -13.01 -17.12
N LEU A 150 -12.67 -12.14 -17.63
CA LEU A 150 -13.13 -10.94 -16.94
C LEU A 150 -13.83 -11.27 -15.61
N GLN A 151 -14.67 -12.32 -15.58
CA GLN A 151 -15.32 -12.78 -14.35
C GLN A 151 -14.29 -13.23 -13.29
N ASP A 152 -13.30 -14.03 -13.70
CA ASP A 152 -12.24 -14.50 -12.79
C ASP A 152 -11.35 -13.35 -12.33
N LEU A 153 -11.03 -12.40 -13.19
CA LEU A 153 -10.25 -11.21 -12.84
C LEU A 153 -11.00 -10.33 -11.82
N ALA A 154 -12.28 -10.05 -12.06
CA ALA A 154 -13.12 -9.30 -11.14
C ALA A 154 -13.19 -9.96 -9.77
N LYS A 155 -13.35 -11.29 -9.74
CA LYS A 155 -13.31 -12.08 -8.50
C LYS A 155 -11.96 -11.97 -7.77
N HIS A 156 -10.86 -12.07 -8.50
CA HIS A 156 -9.51 -11.91 -7.94
C HIS A 156 -9.32 -10.52 -7.33
N LYS A 157 -9.77 -9.48 -8.01
CA LYS A 157 -9.73 -8.09 -7.54
C LYS A 157 -10.82 -7.77 -6.48
N ARG A 158 -11.66 -8.74 -6.12
CA ARG A 158 -12.77 -8.59 -5.14
C ARG A 158 -13.76 -7.48 -5.49
N MET A 159 -14.04 -7.31 -6.77
CA MET A 159 -14.97 -6.29 -7.28
C MET A 159 -16.01 -6.91 -8.22
N SER A 160 -17.05 -6.13 -8.58
CA SER A 160 -18.02 -6.54 -9.57
C SER A 160 -17.40 -6.54 -10.98
N VAL A 161 -18.00 -7.30 -11.91
CA VAL A 161 -17.60 -7.27 -13.32
C VAL A 161 -17.74 -5.86 -13.90
N ASN A 162 -18.83 -5.16 -13.55
CA ASN A 162 -19.04 -3.78 -13.99
C ASN A 162 -17.93 -2.84 -13.51
N SER A 163 -17.59 -2.91 -12.23
CA SER A 163 -16.50 -2.09 -11.66
C SER A 163 -15.15 -2.41 -12.29
N CYS A 164 -14.89 -3.70 -12.60
CA CYS A 164 -13.66 -4.11 -13.27
C CYS A 164 -13.57 -3.56 -14.71
N LEU A 165 -14.69 -3.52 -15.42
CA LEU A 165 -14.77 -2.90 -16.75
C LEU A 165 -14.62 -1.38 -16.67
N GLU A 166 -15.32 -0.70 -15.75
CA GLU A 166 -15.21 0.74 -15.54
C GLU A 166 -13.77 1.15 -15.24
N GLU A 167 -13.11 0.44 -14.33
CA GLU A 167 -11.69 0.66 -14.00
C GLU A 167 -10.79 0.51 -15.24
N THR A 168 -10.95 -0.60 -15.97
CA THR A 168 -10.15 -0.86 -17.17
C THR A 168 -10.35 0.23 -18.23
N MET A 169 -11.59 0.69 -18.42
CA MET A 169 -11.92 1.75 -19.39
C MET A 169 -11.32 3.10 -18.96
N LEU A 170 -11.46 3.48 -17.68
CA LEU A 170 -10.90 4.74 -17.16
C LEU A 170 -9.38 4.77 -17.36
N HIS A 171 -8.67 3.76 -16.89
CA HIS A 171 -7.22 3.67 -17.03
C HIS A 171 -6.78 3.71 -18.50
N THR A 172 -7.47 2.97 -19.38
CA THR A 172 -7.14 2.96 -20.81
C THR A 172 -7.37 4.31 -21.45
N ASN A 173 -8.46 5.01 -21.10
CA ASN A 173 -8.77 6.34 -21.63
C ASN A 173 -7.77 7.41 -21.19
N ASP A 174 -7.21 7.26 -19.99
CA ASP A 174 -6.17 8.16 -19.45
C ASP A 174 -4.77 7.80 -19.95
N GLY A 175 -4.63 6.74 -20.78
CA GLY A 175 -3.36 6.26 -21.29
C GLY A 175 -2.50 5.56 -20.23
N VAL A 176 -3.09 5.21 -19.11
CA VAL A 176 -2.45 4.46 -18.02
C VAL A 176 -2.72 2.98 -18.22
N GLY A 177 -1.72 2.14 -17.99
CA GLY A 177 -1.92 0.68 -18.03
C GLY A 177 -2.93 0.25 -16.95
N PRO A 178 -4.01 -0.48 -17.31
CA PRO A 178 -5.08 -0.82 -16.36
C PRO A 178 -4.68 -1.87 -15.33
N HIS A 179 -3.48 -2.43 -15.43
CA HIS A 179 -3.04 -3.54 -14.61
C HIS A 179 -1.58 -3.43 -14.22
N THR A 180 -1.30 -3.74 -12.97
CA THR A 180 0.06 -3.87 -12.42
C THR A 180 0.75 -5.13 -12.97
N GLN A 181 2.07 -5.26 -12.79
CA GLN A 181 2.83 -6.43 -13.25
C GLN A 181 2.32 -7.74 -12.64
N THR A 182 1.97 -7.75 -11.35
CA THR A 182 1.37 -8.93 -10.69
C THR A 182 0.03 -9.29 -11.29
N THR A 183 -0.85 -8.30 -11.51
CA THR A 183 -2.13 -8.52 -12.18
C THR A 183 -1.94 -9.00 -13.62
N LEU A 184 -0.97 -8.44 -14.37
CA LEU A 184 -0.63 -8.91 -15.71
C LEU A 184 -0.15 -10.36 -15.71
N HIS A 185 0.68 -10.76 -14.74
CA HIS A 185 1.09 -12.14 -14.57
C HIS A 185 -0.12 -13.05 -14.33
N TYR A 186 -1.01 -12.68 -13.42
CA TYR A 186 -2.24 -13.42 -13.16
C TYR A 186 -3.16 -13.51 -14.39
N ILE A 187 -3.28 -12.42 -15.17
CA ILE A 187 -3.99 -12.44 -16.46
C ILE A 187 -3.38 -13.45 -17.42
N GLN A 188 -2.06 -13.60 -17.48
CA GLN A 188 -1.44 -14.64 -18.32
C GLN A 188 -1.84 -16.06 -17.88
N GLU A 189 -1.94 -16.31 -16.58
CA GLU A 189 -2.44 -17.59 -16.08
C GLU A 189 -3.91 -17.81 -16.42
N LEU A 190 -4.74 -16.77 -16.32
CA LEU A 190 -6.14 -16.83 -16.75
C LEU A 190 -6.28 -17.06 -18.26
N LYS A 191 -5.43 -16.44 -19.08
CA LYS A 191 -5.41 -16.69 -20.53
C LYS A 191 -5.13 -18.16 -20.83
N LYS A 192 -4.12 -18.75 -20.18
CA LYS A 192 -3.83 -20.19 -20.28
C LYS A 192 -5.03 -21.04 -19.83
N LYS A 193 -5.61 -20.72 -18.67
CA LYS A 193 -6.77 -21.42 -18.11
C LYS A 193 -7.96 -21.45 -19.07
N HIS A 194 -8.23 -20.34 -19.74
CA HIS A 194 -9.38 -20.19 -20.65
C HIS A 194 -9.05 -20.48 -22.10
N GLY A 195 -7.82 -20.90 -22.42
CA GLY A 195 -7.40 -21.21 -23.78
C GLY A 195 -7.36 -19.99 -24.70
N ILE A 196 -7.03 -18.81 -24.17
CA ILE A 196 -6.88 -17.58 -24.94
C ILE A 196 -5.44 -17.51 -25.47
N ASP A 197 -5.27 -17.81 -26.73
CA ASP A 197 -4.02 -17.90 -27.47
C ASP A 197 -3.73 -16.68 -28.35
N TYR A 198 -4.49 -15.62 -28.16
CA TYR A 198 -4.39 -14.38 -28.93
C TYR A 198 -4.13 -13.16 -28.02
N ASP A 199 -3.79 -12.05 -28.63
CA ASP A 199 -3.51 -10.75 -28.01
C ASP A 199 -4.53 -9.66 -28.41
N SER A 200 -4.28 -8.41 -28.02
CA SER A 200 -5.13 -7.26 -28.34
C SER A 200 -5.32 -7.01 -29.83
N HIS A 201 -4.34 -7.38 -30.68
CA HIS A 201 -4.44 -7.19 -32.13
C HIS A 201 -5.44 -8.14 -32.79
N ALA A 202 -5.87 -9.20 -32.07
CA ALA A 202 -6.88 -10.13 -32.58
C ALA A 202 -8.28 -9.53 -32.57
N SER A 203 -8.56 -8.50 -31.76
CA SER A 203 -9.87 -7.89 -31.63
C SER A 203 -10.44 -7.38 -32.97
N TYR A 204 -9.60 -6.98 -33.90
CA TYR A 204 -9.97 -6.54 -35.24
C TYR A 204 -10.22 -7.71 -36.23
N ARG A 205 -10.01 -8.94 -35.79
CA ARG A 205 -10.10 -10.15 -36.64
C ARG A 205 -11.17 -11.14 -36.16
N PHE A 206 -11.94 -10.79 -35.11
CA PHE A 206 -13.01 -11.62 -34.64
C PHE A 206 -14.14 -11.66 -35.66
N VAL A 207 -14.61 -12.88 -35.96
CA VAL A 207 -15.78 -13.17 -36.81
C VAL A 207 -16.74 -14.03 -36.01
N GLU A 208 -18.06 -13.83 -36.18
CA GLU A 208 -19.14 -14.64 -35.58
C GLU A 208 -19.48 -15.84 -36.42
#